data_0df467c7662a1b3285ae11f4524055cc
#
_entry.id   0df467c7662a1b3285ae11f4524055cc
#
_cell.length_a   1.000
_cell.length_b   1.000
_cell.length_c   1.000
_cell.angle_alpha   90.00
_cell.angle_beta   90.00
_cell.angle_gamma   90.00
#
_symmetry.space_group_name_H-M   'P 1'
#
loop_
_entity.id
_entity.type
_entity.pdbx_description
1 polymer ?
#
loop_
_entity_poly.entity_id
_entity_poly.type
_entity_poly.pdbx_seq_one_letter_code
_entity_poly.pdbx_strand_id
1 'polypeptide(L)'
;VGTLRLIEAARAAGVDRFVFISTCAVHEKILDDRPLDEAHPLWATSHYGAHKAAIEKFVHSYGLGLDYPICALRPTGVYGVMRPVEQSKWFNLVAAVVRGDDVDCQRGGKEVHAADVARAAGVLLKADDAAITGEAFNCFDRYISEYDVATLTKQLSGSSSRITGEQTRPKHQIVTDKLRAVGMEFGGDTLFEKTVSELVATAR
;
A
#
# COMPACT_ATOMS: atom_id res chain seq x y z
N VAL A 1 20.73 -5.25 -7.34
CA VAL A 1 21.63 -4.79 -8.41
C VAL A 1 20.87 -3.95 -9.45
N GLY A 2 19.73 -4.40 -10.00
CA GLY A 2 18.98 -3.66 -11.04
C GLY A 2 18.53 -2.26 -10.60
N THR A 3 17.93 -2.12 -9.41
CA THR A 3 17.47 -0.83 -8.88
C THR A 3 18.63 0.16 -8.70
N LEU A 4 19.77 -0.28 -8.18
CA LEU A 4 20.92 0.60 -8.01
C LEU A 4 21.45 1.12 -9.36
N ARG A 5 21.52 0.26 -10.37
CA ARG A 5 21.89 0.67 -11.73
C ARG A 5 20.91 1.69 -12.31
N LEU A 6 19.61 1.54 -12.01
CA LEU A 6 18.59 2.49 -12.44
C LEU A 6 18.78 3.87 -11.75
N ILE A 7 19.04 3.89 -10.44
CA ILE A 7 19.30 5.13 -9.71
C ILE A 7 20.54 5.82 -10.27
N GLU A 8 21.65 5.08 -10.50
CA GLU A 8 22.87 5.65 -11.10
C GLU A 8 22.61 6.18 -12.50
N ALA A 9 21.88 5.44 -13.35
CA ALA A 9 21.54 5.90 -14.68
C ALA A 9 20.66 7.15 -14.67
N ALA A 10 19.69 7.22 -13.76
CA ALA A 10 18.83 8.40 -13.58
C ALA A 10 19.66 9.64 -13.20
N ARG A 11 20.57 9.50 -12.22
CA ARG A 11 21.48 10.58 -11.82
C ARG A 11 22.38 11.01 -12.97
N ALA A 12 23.00 10.07 -13.66
CA ALA A 12 23.87 10.37 -14.80
C ALA A 12 23.13 11.06 -15.95
N ALA A 13 21.83 10.78 -16.11
CA ALA A 13 20.95 11.40 -17.10
C ALA A 13 20.40 12.77 -16.63
N GLY A 14 20.74 13.25 -15.43
CA GLY A 14 20.27 14.53 -14.90
C GLY A 14 18.80 14.50 -14.45
N VAL A 15 18.28 13.32 -14.03
CA VAL A 15 16.95 13.23 -13.42
C VAL A 15 17.00 13.88 -12.04
N ASP A 16 16.20 14.93 -11.85
CA ASP A 16 16.27 15.80 -10.66
C ASP A 16 15.82 15.08 -9.38
N ARG A 17 14.85 14.14 -9.46
CA ARG A 17 14.24 13.48 -8.30
C ARG A 17 13.96 12.02 -8.56
N PHE A 18 14.00 11.21 -7.50
CA PHE A 18 13.72 9.78 -7.61
C PHE A 18 12.87 9.28 -6.43
N VAL A 19 11.74 8.65 -6.72
CA VAL A 19 10.91 7.97 -5.72
C VAL A 19 11.05 6.47 -5.89
N PHE A 20 11.68 5.81 -4.92
CA PHE A 20 11.79 4.37 -4.87
C PHE A 20 10.51 3.76 -4.27
N ILE A 21 9.78 2.96 -5.01
CA ILE A 21 8.65 2.22 -4.48
C ILE A 21 9.17 1.02 -3.68
N SER A 22 9.22 1.18 -2.36
CA SER A 22 9.56 0.16 -1.38
C SER A 22 8.32 -0.67 -1.00
N THR A 23 8.16 -1.03 0.27
CA THR A 23 7.03 -1.79 0.80
C THR A 23 6.98 -1.71 2.32
N CYS A 24 5.81 -1.79 2.95
CA CYS A 24 5.70 -2.01 4.40
C CYS A 24 6.16 -3.40 4.86
N ALA A 25 6.42 -4.34 3.94
CA ALA A 25 7.03 -5.64 4.28
C ALA A 25 8.48 -5.52 4.78
N VAL A 26 9.08 -4.34 4.79
CA VAL A 26 10.34 -4.09 5.51
C VAL A 26 10.17 -4.20 7.03
N HIS A 27 8.92 -4.13 7.54
CA HIS A 27 8.53 -4.21 8.95
C HIS A 27 7.80 -5.52 9.28
N GLU A 28 8.27 -6.68 8.80
CA GLU A 28 7.59 -7.95 9.07
C GLU A 28 7.68 -8.37 10.54
N LYS A 29 8.75 -7.99 11.24
CA LYS A 29 8.84 -8.11 12.69
C LYS A 29 8.64 -6.74 13.34
N ILE A 30 7.49 -6.59 14.01
CA ILE A 30 7.06 -5.33 14.61
C ILE A 30 7.27 -5.39 16.12
N LEU A 31 7.81 -4.32 16.69
CA LEU A 31 7.98 -4.14 18.12
C LEU A 31 6.68 -3.58 18.73
N ASP A 32 6.26 -4.15 19.88
CA ASP A 32 5.03 -3.74 20.56
C ASP A 32 5.21 -2.47 21.42
N ASP A 33 6.46 -2.08 21.70
CA ASP A 33 6.82 -0.99 22.62
C ASP A 33 7.00 0.38 21.93
N ARG A 34 6.75 0.46 20.64
CA ARG A 34 6.91 1.70 19.87
C ARG A 34 5.94 1.80 18.69
N PRO A 35 5.65 3.02 18.20
CA PRO A 35 4.85 3.22 16.98
C PRO A 35 5.46 2.52 15.76
N LEU A 36 4.61 2.07 14.85
CA LEU A 36 5.02 1.60 13.53
C LEU A 36 5.07 2.79 12.57
N ASP A 37 6.05 3.66 12.81
CA ASP A 37 6.40 4.81 11.99
C ASP A 37 7.59 4.49 11.06
N GLU A 38 8.11 5.47 10.36
CA GLU A 38 9.24 5.31 9.45
C GLU A 38 10.57 5.02 10.17
N ALA A 39 10.69 5.39 11.46
CA ALA A 39 11.86 5.13 12.30
C ALA A 39 11.88 3.72 12.92
N HIS A 40 10.79 2.94 12.75
CA HIS A 40 10.73 1.55 13.21
C HIS A 40 11.81 0.70 12.50
N PRO A 41 12.49 -0.23 13.22
CA PRO A 41 13.50 -1.10 12.62
C PRO A 41 12.99 -1.87 11.40
N LEU A 42 13.84 -1.98 10.37
CA LEU A 42 13.54 -2.71 9.14
C LEU A 42 13.89 -4.19 9.30
N TRP A 43 13.09 -4.93 10.06
CA TRP A 43 13.30 -6.35 10.31
C TRP A 43 12.39 -7.20 9.41
N ALA A 44 12.85 -7.34 8.16
CA ALA A 44 12.22 -8.21 7.20
C ALA A 44 12.57 -9.68 7.46
N THR A 45 11.60 -10.57 7.34
CA THR A 45 11.77 -12.02 7.45
C THR A 45 11.72 -12.71 6.09
N SER A 46 11.23 -12.01 5.07
CA SER A 46 11.22 -12.46 3.67
C SER A 46 12.41 -11.90 2.87
N HIS A 47 12.86 -12.62 1.86
CA HIS A 47 13.88 -12.11 0.92
C HIS A 47 13.38 -10.85 0.18
N TYR A 48 12.09 -10.78 -0.11
CA TYR A 48 11.48 -9.60 -0.72
C TYR A 48 11.63 -8.37 0.16
N GLY A 49 11.20 -8.44 1.41
CA GLY A 49 11.34 -7.34 2.39
C GLY A 49 12.80 -6.97 2.63
N ALA A 50 13.70 -7.97 2.75
CA ALA A 50 15.13 -7.75 2.94
C ALA A 50 15.76 -6.99 1.76
N HIS A 51 15.42 -7.36 0.50
CA HIS A 51 15.90 -6.63 -0.68
C HIS A 51 15.41 -5.19 -0.70
N LYS A 52 14.13 -4.95 -0.35
CA LYS A 52 13.57 -3.59 -0.29
C LYS A 52 14.26 -2.77 0.80
N ALA A 53 14.43 -3.33 2.00
CA ALA A 53 15.14 -2.70 3.12
C ALA A 53 16.61 -2.35 2.75
N ALA A 54 17.31 -3.25 2.06
CA ALA A 54 18.67 -3.00 1.58
C ALA A 54 18.73 -1.82 0.60
N ILE A 55 17.77 -1.71 -0.34
CA ILE A 55 17.71 -0.56 -1.27
C ILE A 55 17.43 0.75 -0.52
N GLU A 56 16.61 0.74 0.54
CA GLU A 56 16.39 1.94 1.34
C GLU A 56 17.65 2.46 2.02
N LYS A 57 18.62 1.59 2.37
CA LYS A 57 19.94 2.06 2.84
C LYS A 57 20.71 2.83 1.76
N PHE A 58 20.55 2.46 0.51
CA PHE A 58 21.10 3.24 -0.60
C PHE A 58 20.32 4.54 -0.83
N VAL A 59 18.99 4.55 -0.65
CA VAL A 59 18.22 5.81 -0.67
C VAL A 59 18.78 6.80 0.34
N HIS A 60 19.03 6.36 1.59
CA HIS A 60 19.70 7.20 2.58
C HIS A 60 21.10 7.66 2.12
N SER A 61 21.91 6.77 1.55
CA SER A 61 23.26 7.07 1.09
C SER A 61 23.27 8.11 -0.05
N TYR A 62 22.39 7.96 -1.03
CA TYR A 62 22.26 8.94 -2.13
C TYR A 62 21.70 10.28 -1.66
N GLY A 63 20.70 10.26 -0.78
CA GLY A 63 20.12 11.49 -0.23
C GLY A 63 21.09 12.20 0.69
N LEU A 64 21.45 11.57 1.81
CA LEU A 64 22.25 12.22 2.87
C LEU A 64 23.73 12.42 2.51
N GLY A 65 24.27 11.56 1.65
CA GLY A 65 25.69 11.61 1.27
C GLY A 65 25.98 12.40 0.00
N LEU A 66 25.00 12.56 -0.88
CA LEU A 66 25.17 13.19 -2.19
C LEU A 66 24.15 14.31 -2.48
N ASP A 67 23.32 14.67 -1.51
CA ASP A 67 22.23 15.66 -1.65
C ASP A 67 21.31 15.39 -2.86
N TYR A 68 21.18 14.10 -3.28
CA TYR A 68 20.29 13.75 -4.35
C TYR A 68 18.85 13.63 -3.83
N PRO A 69 17.88 14.37 -4.40
CA PRO A 69 16.49 14.33 -3.95
C PRO A 69 15.84 12.96 -4.25
N ILE A 70 16.08 11.99 -3.39
CA ILE A 70 15.59 10.62 -3.46
C ILE A 70 14.91 10.23 -2.17
N CYS A 71 13.77 9.53 -2.28
CA CYS A 71 13.06 8.98 -1.12
C CYS A 71 12.50 7.58 -1.40
N ALA A 72 12.06 6.90 -0.34
CA ALA A 72 11.38 5.63 -0.41
C ALA A 72 9.90 5.78 -0.02
N LEU A 73 8.98 5.24 -0.83
CA LEU A 73 7.57 5.11 -0.50
C LEU A 73 7.30 3.64 -0.13
N ARG A 74 6.68 3.39 1.03
CA ARG A 74 6.39 2.05 1.59
C ARG A 74 4.89 1.73 1.53
N PRO A 75 4.32 1.31 0.38
CA PRO A 75 2.92 0.87 0.34
C PRO A 75 2.71 -0.39 1.18
N THR A 76 1.51 -0.51 1.74
CA THR A 76 0.98 -1.74 2.32
C THR A 76 0.44 -2.67 1.23
N GLY A 77 -0.53 -3.54 1.54
CA GLY A 77 -1.24 -4.31 0.53
C GLY A 77 -1.92 -3.36 -0.46
N VAL A 78 -1.56 -3.46 -1.74
CA VAL A 78 -2.16 -2.60 -2.77
C VAL A 78 -3.40 -3.28 -3.33
N TYR A 79 -4.51 -2.52 -3.41
CA TYR A 79 -5.74 -2.96 -4.05
C TYR A 79 -6.20 -1.97 -5.12
N GLY A 80 -7.12 -2.41 -5.96
CA GLY A 80 -7.70 -1.65 -7.07
C GLY A 80 -8.16 -2.60 -8.16
N VAL A 81 -8.78 -2.09 -9.19
CA VAL A 81 -9.24 -2.89 -10.32
C VAL A 81 -8.10 -3.14 -11.30
N MET A 82 -7.80 -4.41 -11.54
CA MET A 82 -6.79 -4.85 -12.51
C MET A 82 -7.40 -5.05 -13.93
N ARG A 83 -6.56 -5.34 -14.89
CA ARG A 83 -6.96 -5.77 -16.24
C ARG A 83 -6.20 -7.06 -16.58
N PRO A 84 -6.88 -8.20 -16.77
CA PRO A 84 -8.33 -8.41 -16.66
C PRO A 84 -8.85 -8.26 -15.22
N VAL A 85 -10.14 -7.92 -15.06
CA VAL A 85 -10.75 -7.57 -13.75
C VAL A 85 -10.76 -8.76 -12.79
N GLU A 86 -10.83 -9.97 -13.30
CA GLU A 86 -10.83 -11.24 -12.55
C GLU A 86 -9.53 -11.45 -11.75
N GLN A 87 -8.45 -10.76 -12.11
CA GLN A 87 -7.18 -10.79 -11.37
C GLN A 87 -7.13 -9.79 -10.22
N SER A 88 -8.17 -8.96 -10.06
CA SER A 88 -8.24 -7.99 -8.99
C SER A 88 -8.33 -8.68 -7.63
N LYS A 89 -7.70 -8.05 -6.64
CA LYS A 89 -7.86 -8.48 -5.25
C LYS A 89 -9.34 -8.55 -4.90
N TRP A 90 -9.73 -9.59 -4.20
CA TRP A 90 -11.11 -9.88 -3.77
C TRP A 90 -12.11 -10.27 -4.88
N PHE A 91 -11.77 -10.29 -6.17
CA PHE A 91 -12.72 -10.63 -7.22
C PHE A 91 -13.43 -11.96 -6.97
N ASN A 92 -12.72 -13.03 -6.58
CA ASN A 92 -13.30 -14.33 -6.30
C ASN A 92 -14.30 -14.30 -5.13
N LEU A 93 -13.99 -13.53 -4.07
CA LEU A 93 -14.91 -13.32 -2.94
C LEU A 93 -16.17 -12.58 -3.39
N VAL A 94 -15.98 -11.49 -4.12
CA VAL A 94 -17.08 -10.68 -4.68
C VAL A 94 -17.97 -11.54 -5.59
N ALA A 95 -17.38 -12.29 -6.50
CA ALA A 95 -18.13 -13.18 -7.41
C ALA A 95 -18.90 -14.27 -6.67
N ALA A 96 -18.34 -14.87 -5.62
CA ALA A 96 -19.04 -15.85 -4.78
C ALA A 96 -20.27 -15.23 -4.10
N VAL A 97 -20.10 -14.05 -3.49
CA VAL A 97 -21.22 -13.34 -2.85
C VAL A 97 -22.28 -12.95 -3.86
N VAL A 98 -21.90 -12.44 -5.05
CA VAL A 98 -22.86 -12.07 -6.12
C VAL A 98 -23.70 -13.28 -6.58
N ARG A 99 -23.08 -14.48 -6.68
CA ARG A 99 -23.79 -15.72 -7.02
C ARG A 99 -24.73 -16.23 -5.92
N GLY A 100 -24.60 -15.70 -4.69
CA GLY A 100 -25.37 -16.17 -3.53
C GLY A 100 -24.69 -17.31 -2.75
N ASP A 101 -23.43 -17.60 -3.03
CA ASP A 101 -22.66 -18.62 -2.30
C ASP A 101 -22.40 -18.15 -0.87
N ASP A 102 -22.47 -19.07 0.10
CA ASP A 102 -22.07 -18.79 1.48
C ASP A 102 -20.56 -18.58 1.55
N VAL A 103 -20.10 -17.57 2.30
CA VAL A 103 -18.69 -17.23 2.43
C VAL A 103 -18.27 -17.13 3.90
N ASP A 104 -17.05 -17.59 4.20
CA ASP A 104 -16.43 -17.48 5.52
C ASP A 104 -15.23 -16.54 5.47
N CYS A 105 -15.35 -15.41 6.16
CA CYS A 105 -14.42 -14.30 6.10
C CYS A 105 -13.54 -14.26 7.34
N GLN A 106 -12.33 -14.80 7.24
CA GLN A 106 -11.39 -14.94 8.36
C GLN A 106 -10.16 -14.02 8.25
N ARG A 107 -10.00 -13.31 7.13
CA ARG A 107 -8.78 -12.57 6.82
C ARG A 107 -9.03 -11.08 6.68
N GLY A 108 -7.95 -10.32 6.81
CA GLY A 108 -7.92 -8.90 6.50
C GLY A 108 -6.49 -8.43 6.34
N GLY A 109 -6.32 -7.23 5.86
CA GLY A 109 -5.01 -6.66 5.59
C GLY A 109 -4.98 -5.15 5.75
N LYS A 110 -3.77 -4.64 5.96
CA LYS A 110 -3.48 -3.22 5.87
C LYS A 110 -3.36 -2.87 4.40
N GLU A 111 -4.21 -1.97 3.93
CA GLU A 111 -4.43 -1.76 2.51
C GLU A 111 -4.25 -0.29 2.12
N VAL A 112 -3.88 -0.07 0.87
CA VAL A 112 -3.86 1.23 0.21
C VAL A 112 -4.32 1.06 -1.24
N HIS A 113 -5.13 1.99 -1.74
CA HIS A 113 -5.57 1.93 -3.13
C HIS A 113 -4.45 2.29 -4.10
N ALA A 114 -4.39 1.64 -5.27
CA ALA A 114 -3.37 1.88 -6.29
C ALA A 114 -3.32 3.35 -6.75
N ALA A 115 -4.48 4.02 -6.85
CA ALA A 115 -4.54 5.46 -7.16
C ALA A 115 -3.89 6.31 -6.06
N ASP A 116 -3.99 5.90 -4.79
CA ASP A 116 -3.35 6.61 -3.69
C ASP A 116 -1.83 6.40 -3.69
N VAL A 117 -1.34 5.21 -4.05
CA VAL A 117 0.09 4.98 -4.25
C VAL A 117 0.63 5.88 -5.36
N ALA A 118 -0.09 6.00 -6.48
CA ALA A 118 0.28 6.87 -7.58
C ALA A 118 0.24 8.36 -7.17
N ARG A 119 -0.80 8.77 -6.41
CA ARG A 119 -0.90 10.13 -5.86
C ARG A 119 0.24 10.44 -4.91
N ALA A 120 0.56 9.53 -3.97
CA ALA A 120 1.67 9.67 -3.04
C ALA A 120 3.01 9.84 -3.76
N ALA A 121 3.28 9.03 -4.78
CA ALA A 121 4.47 9.21 -5.61
C ALA A 121 4.50 10.58 -6.29
N GLY A 122 3.36 11.04 -6.83
CA GLY A 122 3.23 12.38 -7.43
C GLY A 122 3.41 13.53 -6.43
N VAL A 123 2.93 13.38 -5.19
CA VAL A 123 3.15 14.35 -4.10
C VAL A 123 4.63 14.42 -3.76
N LEU A 124 5.31 13.28 -3.57
CA LEU A 124 6.73 13.23 -3.25
C LEU A 124 7.61 13.79 -4.38
N LEU A 125 7.23 13.59 -5.63
CA LEU A 125 7.94 14.18 -6.79
C LEU A 125 7.80 15.72 -6.87
N LYS A 126 6.87 16.31 -6.12
CA LYS A 126 6.61 17.77 -6.11
C LYS A 126 6.93 18.43 -4.77
N ALA A 127 7.18 17.63 -3.74
CA ALA A 127 7.50 18.14 -2.42
C ALA A 127 8.86 18.85 -2.40
N ASP A 128 9.11 19.67 -1.37
CA ASP A 128 10.40 20.31 -1.18
C ASP A 128 11.51 19.27 -1.00
N ASP A 129 12.68 19.51 -1.59
CA ASP A 129 13.82 18.60 -1.52
C ASP A 129 14.21 18.29 -0.08
N ALA A 130 14.22 19.30 0.79
CA ALA A 130 14.53 19.14 2.21
C ALA A 130 13.58 18.18 2.95
N ALA A 131 12.35 18.02 2.46
CA ALA A 131 11.37 17.12 3.07
C ALA A 131 11.52 15.65 2.64
N ILE A 132 12.17 15.41 1.50
CA ILE A 132 12.20 14.06 0.91
C ILE A 132 13.62 13.45 0.84
N THR A 133 14.67 14.27 0.82
CA THR A 133 16.03 13.80 0.56
C THR A 133 16.52 12.79 1.60
N GLY A 134 16.72 11.54 1.16
CA GLY A 134 17.15 10.45 2.02
C GLY A 134 16.05 9.89 2.92
N GLU A 135 14.79 10.25 2.74
CA GLU A 135 13.70 9.91 3.63
C GLU A 135 12.88 8.69 3.16
N ALA A 136 12.15 8.08 4.10
CA ALA A 136 11.15 7.06 3.80
C ALA A 136 9.77 7.52 4.26
N PHE A 137 8.71 7.03 3.60
CA PHE A 137 7.32 7.38 3.86
C PHE A 137 6.43 6.14 3.88
N ASN A 138 5.73 5.91 4.97
CA ASN A 138 4.72 4.86 5.05
C ASN A 138 3.48 5.27 4.24
N CYS A 139 2.97 4.35 3.43
CA CYS A 139 1.80 4.57 2.58
C CYS A 139 0.73 3.53 2.91
N PHE A 140 -0.13 3.88 3.85
CA PHE A 140 -1.21 3.07 4.39
C PHE A 140 -2.47 3.92 4.52
N ASP A 141 -3.59 3.45 4.01
CA ASP A 141 -4.88 4.11 4.15
C ASP A 141 -5.69 3.50 5.32
N ARG A 142 -6.00 2.21 5.22
CA ARG A 142 -6.90 1.54 6.16
C ARG A 142 -6.65 0.04 6.28
N TYR A 143 -7.27 -0.56 7.26
CA TYR A 143 -7.43 -2.01 7.34
C TYR A 143 -8.75 -2.40 6.67
N ILE A 144 -8.71 -3.41 5.81
CA ILE A 144 -9.88 -3.96 5.13
C ILE A 144 -9.93 -5.45 5.39
N SER A 145 -11.03 -5.93 5.98
CA SER A 145 -11.29 -7.35 6.17
C SER A 145 -12.07 -7.93 4.98
N GLU A 146 -11.97 -9.24 4.77
CA GLU A 146 -12.85 -9.95 3.83
C GLU A 146 -14.33 -9.78 4.20
N TYR A 147 -14.62 -9.64 5.51
CA TYR A 147 -15.97 -9.38 6.01
C TYR A 147 -16.51 -8.02 5.53
N ASP A 148 -15.67 -6.96 5.53
CA ASP A 148 -16.05 -5.64 5.00
C ASP A 148 -16.36 -5.72 3.51
N VAL A 149 -15.52 -6.40 2.73
CA VAL A 149 -15.70 -6.60 1.29
C VAL A 149 -16.98 -7.39 0.99
N ALA A 150 -17.19 -8.51 1.68
CA ALA A 150 -18.35 -9.36 1.47
C ALA A 150 -19.67 -8.65 1.86
N THR A 151 -19.64 -7.90 2.96
CA THR A 151 -20.82 -7.15 3.44
C THR A 151 -21.19 -6.05 2.45
N LEU A 152 -20.24 -5.27 1.99
CA LEU A 152 -20.46 -4.23 0.98
C LEU A 152 -20.94 -4.85 -0.34
N THR A 153 -20.33 -5.96 -0.77
CA THR A 153 -20.77 -6.70 -1.97
C THR A 153 -22.21 -7.14 -1.87
N LYS A 154 -22.61 -7.72 -0.73
CA LYS A 154 -23.99 -8.15 -0.48
C LYS A 154 -24.97 -6.97 -0.55
N GLN A 155 -24.62 -5.82 0.03
CA GLN A 155 -25.44 -4.61 -0.04
C GLN A 155 -25.62 -4.13 -1.48
N LEU A 156 -24.54 -4.06 -2.26
CA LEU A 156 -24.55 -3.57 -3.64
C LEU A 156 -25.21 -4.52 -4.62
N SER A 157 -25.11 -5.83 -4.40
CA SER A 157 -25.68 -6.86 -5.30
C SER A 157 -27.11 -7.25 -4.98
N GLY A 158 -27.55 -7.04 -3.73
CA GLY A 158 -28.83 -7.57 -3.22
C GLY A 158 -28.79 -9.09 -2.99
N SER A 159 -27.60 -9.69 -2.91
CA SER A 159 -27.41 -11.14 -2.78
C SER A 159 -27.98 -11.70 -1.47
N SER A 160 -28.44 -12.96 -1.51
CA SER A 160 -28.89 -13.75 -0.35
C SER A 160 -27.73 -14.45 0.38
N SER A 161 -26.49 -14.35 -0.10
CA SER A 161 -25.31 -14.98 0.48
C SER A 161 -25.25 -14.81 2.01
N ARG A 162 -24.95 -15.90 2.72
CA ARG A 162 -24.68 -15.86 4.16
C ARG A 162 -23.19 -15.60 4.36
N ILE A 163 -22.88 -14.51 5.07
CA ILE A 163 -21.52 -14.14 5.41
C ILE A 163 -21.27 -14.57 6.86
N THR A 164 -20.28 -15.43 7.05
CA THR A 164 -19.79 -15.86 8.37
C THR A 164 -18.37 -15.33 8.60
N GLY A 165 -17.87 -15.48 9.82
CA GLY A 165 -16.59 -14.95 10.23
C GLY A 165 -16.73 -13.62 10.98
N GLU A 166 -15.62 -12.89 11.11
CA GLU A 166 -15.56 -11.67 11.91
C GLU A 166 -14.86 -10.54 11.14
N GLN A 167 -15.25 -9.31 11.47
CA GLN A 167 -14.51 -8.13 11.08
C GLN A 167 -13.16 -8.12 11.82
N THR A 168 -12.10 -8.59 11.17
CA THR A 168 -10.76 -8.61 11.74
C THR A 168 -10.20 -7.18 11.87
N ARG A 169 -9.25 -6.99 12.79
CA ARG A 169 -8.60 -5.70 13.08
C ARG A 169 -7.08 -5.81 13.06
N PRO A 170 -6.36 -4.73 12.75
CA PRO A 170 -4.90 -4.76 12.77
C PRO A 170 -4.38 -4.89 14.19
N LYS A 171 -3.37 -5.74 14.42
CA LYS A 171 -2.64 -5.79 15.69
C LYS A 171 -1.84 -4.50 15.94
N HIS A 172 -1.25 -3.94 14.87
CA HIS A 172 -0.43 -2.72 14.96
C HIS A 172 -0.94 -1.68 13.95
N GLN A 173 -1.05 -0.44 14.40
CA GLN A 173 -1.41 0.69 13.55
C GLN A 173 -0.15 1.25 12.87
N ILE A 174 -0.21 1.44 11.54
CA ILE A 174 0.85 2.15 10.81
C ILE A 174 0.59 3.65 10.88
N VAL A 175 1.64 4.40 11.21
CA VAL A 175 1.62 5.87 11.23
C VAL A 175 1.95 6.39 9.83
N THR A 176 1.18 7.35 9.34
CA THR A 176 1.36 7.97 8.00
C THR A 176 1.43 9.49 8.07
N ASP A 177 1.65 10.04 9.26
CA ASP A 177 1.64 11.49 9.51
C ASP A 177 2.69 12.21 8.65
N LYS A 178 3.87 11.58 8.46
CA LYS A 178 4.94 12.12 7.64
C LYS A 178 4.52 12.30 6.18
N LEU A 179 3.86 11.32 5.59
CA LEU A 179 3.35 11.41 4.22
C LEU A 179 2.20 12.43 4.11
N ARG A 180 1.33 12.50 5.12
CA ARG A 180 0.26 13.50 5.19
C ARG A 180 0.80 14.92 5.33
N ALA A 181 1.88 15.11 6.09
CA ALA A 181 2.52 16.42 6.28
C ALA A 181 3.07 17.02 4.97
N VAL A 182 3.42 16.20 3.98
CA VAL A 182 3.83 16.67 2.64
C VAL A 182 2.65 16.80 1.66
N GLY A 183 1.41 16.75 2.15
CA GLY A 183 0.20 17.03 1.39
C GLY A 183 -0.53 15.80 0.84
N MET A 184 -0.24 14.58 1.34
CA MET A 184 -0.97 13.39 0.91
C MET A 184 -2.35 13.29 1.56
N GLU A 185 -3.37 13.11 0.73
CA GLU A 185 -4.73 12.75 1.13
C GLU A 185 -5.11 11.40 0.52
N PHE A 186 -5.58 10.48 1.37
CA PHE A 186 -6.02 9.16 0.93
C PHE A 186 -7.49 9.18 0.51
N GLY A 187 -7.85 8.35 -0.47
CA GLY A 187 -9.19 8.30 -1.03
C GLY A 187 -10.23 7.57 -0.17
N GLY A 188 -9.78 6.85 0.85
CA GLY A 188 -10.62 6.31 1.90
C GLY A 188 -11.77 5.42 1.40
N ASP A 189 -12.95 5.61 2.04
CA ASP A 189 -14.16 4.85 1.71
C ASP A 189 -14.57 5.02 0.25
N THR A 190 -14.41 6.21 -0.31
CA THR A 190 -14.78 6.50 -1.70
C THR A 190 -14.09 5.57 -2.70
N LEU A 191 -12.78 5.35 -2.56
CA LEU A 191 -12.05 4.44 -3.46
C LEU A 191 -12.35 2.97 -3.16
N PHE A 192 -12.59 2.62 -1.90
CA PHE A 192 -12.98 1.28 -1.52
C PHE A 192 -14.34 0.90 -2.11
N GLU A 193 -15.36 1.71 -1.89
CA GLU A 193 -16.71 1.51 -2.42
C GLU A 193 -16.73 1.47 -3.96
N LYS A 194 -16.00 2.39 -4.60
CA LYS A 194 -15.86 2.40 -6.06
C LYS A 194 -15.26 1.07 -6.55
N THR A 195 -14.18 0.60 -5.93
CA THR A 195 -13.53 -0.66 -6.32
C THR A 195 -14.49 -1.84 -6.19
N VAL A 196 -15.14 -2.00 -5.04
CA VAL A 196 -16.09 -3.10 -4.84
C VAL A 196 -17.26 -3.01 -5.83
N SER A 197 -17.78 -1.81 -6.10
CA SER A 197 -18.85 -1.59 -7.09
C SER A 197 -18.44 -2.03 -8.50
N GLU A 198 -17.21 -1.73 -8.94
CA GLU A 198 -16.70 -2.17 -10.24
C GLU A 198 -16.54 -3.70 -10.30
N LEU A 199 -16.06 -4.32 -9.22
CA LEU A 199 -15.98 -5.80 -9.13
C LEU A 199 -17.35 -6.45 -9.18
N VAL A 200 -18.34 -5.90 -8.46
CA VAL A 200 -19.76 -6.40 -8.49
C VAL A 200 -20.35 -6.27 -9.89
N ALA A 201 -20.11 -5.15 -10.57
CA ALA A 201 -20.63 -4.95 -11.93
C ALA A 201 -20.05 -5.95 -12.94
N THR A 202 -18.80 -6.38 -12.76
CA THR A 202 -18.17 -7.39 -13.62
C THR A 202 -18.57 -8.81 -13.25
N ALA A 203 -18.87 -9.07 -11.98
CA ALA A 203 -19.23 -10.41 -11.47
C ALA A 203 -20.69 -10.80 -11.73
N ARG A 204 -21.54 -9.87 -12.17
CA ARG A 204 -22.94 -10.11 -12.59
C ARG A 204 -23.01 -10.73 -13.98
#